data_71b1a653f9866d2e5fdc959568c3f711
#
_entry.id   71b1a653f9866d2e5fdc959568c3f711
#
_cell.length_a   1.000
_cell.length_b   1.000
_cell.length_c   1.000
_cell.angle_alpha   90.00
_cell.angle_beta   90.00
_cell.angle_gamma   90.00
#
_symmetry.space_group_name_H-M   'P 1'
#
loop_
_entity.id
_entity.type
_entity.pdbx_description
1 polymer ?
#
loop_
_entity_poly.entity_id
_entity_poly.type
_entity_poly.pdbx_seq_one_letter_code
_entity_poly.pdbx_strand_id
1 'polypeptide(L)' 'MPLEAILNEVDQLHGVSERLEGLAEQHPPVSEALITIAGNVRNTATVLAVLVATRNAKPI' A
#
# COMPACT_ATOMS: atom_id res chain seq x y z
N MET A 1 -2.16 -9.78 -18.57
CA MET A 1 -2.31 -8.62 -17.68
C MET A 1 -0.96 -7.97 -17.49
N PRO A 2 -0.83 -6.68 -17.77
CA PRO A 2 0.47 -6.02 -17.65
C PRO A 2 0.85 -5.83 -16.17
N LEU A 3 2.02 -6.34 -15.82
CA LEU A 3 2.53 -6.21 -14.45
C LEU A 3 2.75 -4.76 -14.06
N GLU A 4 3.04 -3.90 -15.03
CA GLU A 4 3.23 -2.48 -14.78
C GLU A 4 1.98 -1.82 -14.19
N ALA A 5 0.81 -2.23 -14.65
CA ALA A 5 -0.44 -1.70 -14.10
C ALA A 5 -0.59 -2.06 -12.62
N ILE A 6 -0.18 -3.27 -12.26
CA ILE A 6 -0.23 -3.70 -10.86
C ILE A 6 0.78 -2.93 -10.03
N LEU A 7 1.99 -2.72 -10.54
CA LEU A 7 3.01 -1.95 -9.84
C LEU A 7 2.59 -0.49 -9.65
N ASN A 8 1.88 0.07 -10.62
CA ASN A 8 1.32 1.42 -10.48
C ASN A 8 0.31 1.47 -9.34
N GLU A 9 -0.50 0.43 -9.19
CA GLU A 9 -1.44 0.35 -8.07
C GLU A 9 -0.71 0.25 -6.73
N VAL A 10 0.40 -0.49 -6.68
CA VAL A 10 1.23 -0.57 -5.48
C VAL A 10 1.71 0.83 -5.09
N ASP A 11 2.21 1.59 -6.05
CA ASP A 11 2.68 2.96 -5.79
C ASP A 11 1.54 3.85 -5.29
N GLN A 12 0.35 3.73 -5.89
CA GLN A 12 -0.81 4.50 -5.45
C GLN A 12 -1.23 4.14 -4.02
N LEU A 13 -1.18 2.87 -3.67
CA LEU A 13 -1.51 2.44 -2.32
C LEU A 13 -0.52 3.00 -1.30
N HIS A 14 0.76 3.03 -1.62
CA HIS A 14 1.74 3.67 -0.75
C HIS A 14 1.45 5.16 -0.59
N GLY A 15 1.07 5.84 -1.67
CA GLY A 15 0.68 7.24 -1.62
C GLY A 15 -0.55 7.47 -0.74
N VAL A 16 -1.54 6.58 -0.83
CA VAL A 16 -2.73 6.65 0.03
C VAL A 16 -2.33 6.48 1.48
N SER A 17 -1.47 5.52 1.79
CA SER A 17 -0.98 5.29 3.15
C SER A 17 -0.32 6.54 3.71
N GLU A 18 0.56 7.18 2.95
CA GLU A 18 1.23 8.41 3.38
C GLU A 18 0.24 9.54 3.62
N ARG A 19 -0.74 9.70 2.74
CA ARG A 19 -1.74 10.76 2.90
C ARG A 19 -2.61 10.51 4.13
N LEU A 20 -2.93 9.26 4.42
CA LEU A 20 -3.69 8.93 5.62
C LEU A 20 -2.90 9.24 6.88
N GLU A 21 -1.59 8.98 6.88
CA GLU A 21 -0.74 9.33 8.02
C GLU A 21 -0.70 10.84 8.22
N GLY A 22 -0.62 11.61 7.14
CA GLY A 22 -0.68 13.07 7.23
C GLY A 22 -2.00 13.57 7.79
N LEU A 23 -3.10 12.96 7.37
CA LEU A 23 -4.43 13.30 7.90
C LEU A 23 -4.54 12.95 9.38
N ALA A 24 -3.91 11.85 9.80
CA ALA A 24 -3.91 11.45 11.20
C ALA A 24 -3.27 12.53 12.07
N GLU A 25 -2.20 13.15 11.59
CA GLU A 25 -1.55 14.23 12.33
C GLU A 25 -2.45 15.46 12.47
N GLN A 26 -3.28 15.72 11.45
CA GLN A 26 -4.14 16.90 11.42
C GLN A 26 -5.47 16.70 12.13
N HIS A 27 -5.85 15.46 12.40
CA HIS A 27 -7.17 15.12 12.96
C HIS A 27 -7.03 14.19 14.16
N PRO A 28 -6.57 14.71 15.31
CA PRO A 28 -6.32 13.88 16.49
C PRO A 28 -7.46 12.95 16.91
N PRO A 29 -8.73 13.35 16.82
CA PRO A 29 -9.81 12.46 17.26
C PRO A 29 -9.89 11.14 16.51
N VAL A 30 -9.39 11.08 15.28
CA VAL A 30 -9.42 9.86 14.45
C VAL A 30 -8.01 9.38 14.10
N SER A 31 -7.00 9.94 14.76
CA SER A 31 -5.60 9.67 14.44
C SER A 31 -5.27 8.18 14.51
N GLU A 32 -5.64 7.50 15.58
CA GLU A 32 -5.33 6.09 15.76
C GLU A 32 -5.99 5.24 14.67
N ALA A 33 -7.25 5.54 14.35
CA ALA A 33 -7.96 4.81 13.32
C ALA A 33 -7.29 5.01 11.95
N LEU A 34 -6.89 6.25 11.64
CA LEU A 34 -6.24 6.54 10.38
C LEU A 34 -4.87 5.88 10.27
N ILE A 35 -4.11 5.85 11.36
CA ILE A 35 -2.81 5.17 11.38
C ILE A 35 -2.98 3.67 11.17
N THR A 36 -3.97 3.07 11.81
CA THR A 36 -4.25 1.65 11.65
C THR A 36 -4.62 1.34 10.20
N ILE A 37 -5.50 2.15 9.62
CA ILE A 37 -5.91 1.97 8.22
C ILE A 37 -4.71 2.17 7.29
N ALA A 38 -3.89 3.18 7.54
CA ALA A 38 -2.69 3.42 6.74
C ALA A 38 -1.74 2.22 6.76
N GLY A 39 -1.57 1.59 7.92
CA GLY A 39 -0.77 0.38 8.07
C GLY A 39 -1.36 -0.78 7.28
N ASN A 40 -2.68 -0.94 7.29
CA ASN A 40 -3.35 -1.99 6.51
C ASN A 40 -3.18 -1.76 5.01
N VAL A 41 -3.30 -0.53 4.56
CA VAL A 41 -3.09 -0.17 3.15
C VAL A 41 -1.65 -0.48 2.74
N ARG A 42 -0.69 -0.14 3.60
CA ARG A 42 0.73 -0.42 3.33
C ARG A 42 0.98 -1.92 3.24
N ASN A 43 0.39 -2.70 4.14
CA ASN A 43 0.50 -4.16 4.09
C ASN A 43 -0.10 -4.71 2.80
N THR A 44 -1.24 -4.20 2.39
CA THR A 44 -1.87 -4.61 1.13
C THR A 44 -0.94 -4.32 -0.05
N ALA A 45 -0.32 -3.15 -0.08
CA ALA A 45 0.62 -2.80 -1.12
C ALA A 45 1.82 -3.75 -1.14
N THR A 46 2.34 -4.10 0.03
CA THR A 46 3.46 -5.04 0.15
C THR A 46 3.08 -6.42 -0.36
N VAL A 47 1.90 -6.91 0.03
CA VAL A 47 1.42 -8.22 -0.43
C VAL A 47 1.26 -8.23 -1.94
N LEU A 48 0.72 -7.15 -2.49
CA LEU A 48 0.54 -7.03 -3.94
C LEU A 48 1.89 -7.02 -4.65
N ALA A 49 2.87 -6.31 -4.10
CA ALA A 49 4.22 -6.29 -4.66
C ALA A 49 4.87 -7.67 -4.63
N VAL A 50 4.68 -8.40 -3.53
CA VAL A 50 5.18 -9.78 -3.40
C VAL A 50 4.52 -10.69 -4.43
N LEU A 51 3.22 -10.52 -4.65
CA LEU A 51 2.51 -11.29 -5.68
C LEU A 51 3.14 -11.08 -7.05
N VAL A 52 3.43 -9.84 -7.40
CA VAL A 52 4.06 -9.53 -8.68
C VAL A 52 5.45 -10.14 -8.76
N ALA A 53 6.25 -10.02 -7.71
CA ALA A 53 7.60 -10.57 -7.66
C ALA A 53 7.57 -12.09 -7.81
N THR A 54 6.63 -12.76 -7.15
CA THR A 54 6.49 -14.21 -7.20
C THR A 54 6.09 -14.67 -8.59
N ARG A 55 5.15 -13.96 -9.21
CA ARG A 55 4.70 -14.30 -10.56
C ARG A 55 5.77 -14.05 -11.60
N ASN A 56 6.61 -13.05 -11.36
CA ASN A 56 7.66 -12.69 -12.30
C ASN A 56 8.92 -13.54 -12.14
N ALA A 57 9.07 -14.19 -10.98
CA ALA A 57 10.19 -15.09 -10.74
C ALA A 57 9.94 -16.40 -11.47
N LYS A 58 10.84 -16.77 -12.37
CA LYS A 58 10.69 -18.02 -13.09
C LYS A 58 11.26 -19.15 -12.25
N PRO A 59 10.49 -20.20 -12.02
CA PRO A 59 11.04 -21.38 -11.37
C PRO A 59 12.07 -22.02 -12.31
N ILE A 60 13.12 -22.47 -11.75
CA ILE A 60 14.20 -23.11 -12.50
C ILE A 60 13.88 -24.57 -12.77
#